data_6a8d39633f92445a2893157479d69546
#
_entry.id   6a8d39633f92445a2893157479d69546
#
_cell.length_a   1.000
_cell.length_b   1.000
_cell.length_c   1.000
_cell.angle_alpha   90.00
_cell.angle_beta   90.00
_cell.angle_gamma   90.00
#
_symmetry.space_group_name_H-M   'P 1'
#
loop_
_entity.id
_entity.type
_entity.pdbx_description
1 polymer ?
#
loop_
_entity_poly.entity_id
_entity_poly.type
_entity_poly.pdbx_seq_one_letter_code
_entity_poly.pdbx_strand_id
1 'polypeptide(L)'
;MAADRSIAPASGRRQTRNHPKGRQVDPAALAEVQALLGARERRRDLLIEFLHLIQDRYGHLAARHLAALAEEMRLPQAEVYEVATFYAHFDVVLENETAPPAITVRVCESLSCALAGAAGLMERLKRDFGGAVRVIPAPCVGRCDMAPAVAVGQRHVAPAMVNAVAEAVNQHAVAPVVPDYPGLADYRKAGGYGVLADCLAGRKTREAMIAELSDANLRGLGGAGFPTGRKWGFVRAEPKPRLMAVNADEGEVGTFKDRHVLETAPHQFLEGVLIGAWAVEAEAVYIYLRDEYPQIREILLAEIAAVEKAGLAPHTKLHLRRGAGAYICGEESAMIESIEGKRGYPRHRPPFVAQVGLFGRPTLVNNVETLYWVPEIVRRGAAWFAGQGRRGAKGLRHFSVSGRVKNPGVKLAPAGISLRELVDEFCGGMAEGHALKGYLPGGASGGILPASLADLPLDFGTLREHGCFVGSHAVVVLSDKDDMKAVALNLMKFFEHESCGQCTPCRVGTEKSVKLLERAKWDPGLLDELGKTMTDASICGLGQAAANPVFSVLRFFADDAKR
;
A
#
# COMPACT_ATOMS: atom_id res chain seq x y z
N MET A 1 51.18 0.24 60.73
CA MET A 1 51.10 1.56 60.13
C MET A 1 50.16 1.48 58.94
N ALA A 2 48.90 1.82 59.12
CA ALA A 2 47.90 1.88 58.06
C ALA A 2 47.70 3.36 57.69
N ALA A 3 47.95 3.67 56.42
CA ALA A 3 47.79 5.01 55.90
C ALA A 3 46.30 5.26 55.55
N ASP A 4 45.73 6.18 56.28
CA ASP A 4 44.43 6.77 56.09
C ASP A 4 44.42 7.55 54.75
N ARG A 5 43.57 7.12 53.77
CA ARG A 5 43.27 7.90 52.57
C ARG A 5 41.88 8.48 52.67
N SER A 6 41.77 9.63 53.26
CA SER A 6 40.58 10.46 53.22
C SER A 6 40.26 10.87 51.76
N ILE A 7 39.15 10.33 51.22
CA ILE A 7 38.59 10.76 49.96
C ILE A 7 37.79 12.04 50.19
N ALA A 8 38.31 13.16 49.68
CA ALA A 8 37.58 14.45 49.68
C ALA A 8 36.34 14.32 48.78
N PRO A 9 35.15 14.84 49.18
CA PRO A 9 33.98 14.85 48.34
C PRO A 9 34.17 15.83 47.19
N ALA A 10 34.08 15.34 45.97
CA ALA A 10 34.06 16.15 44.76
C ALA A 10 32.79 17.00 44.72
N SER A 11 32.85 18.23 45.23
CA SER A 11 31.83 19.25 45.06
C SER A 11 31.89 19.84 43.63
N GLY A 12 31.53 19.08 42.66
CA GLY A 12 31.24 19.56 41.32
C GLY A 12 29.74 19.79 41.17
N ARG A 13 29.23 20.95 41.58
CA ARG A 13 27.93 21.42 41.08
C ARG A 13 28.01 21.41 39.56
N ARG A 14 27.33 20.44 38.88
CA ARG A 14 27.06 20.54 37.47
C ARG A 14 26.35 21.86 37.23
N GLN A 15 27.04 22.83 36.65
CA GLN A 15 26.41 24.04 36.12
C GLN A 15 25.34 23.53 35.13
N THR A 16 24.08 23.72 35.48
CA THR A 16 22.98 23.58 34.55
C THR A 16 23.32 24.49 33.37
N ARG A 17 23.47 23.91 32.18
CA ARG A 17 23.71 24.68 30.97
C ARG A 17 22.56 25.66 30.81
N ASN A 18 22.86 26.95 30.73
CA ASN A 18 21.88 28.02 30.54
C ASN A 18 21.18 27.96 29.15
N HIS A 19 21.59 27.06 28.29
CA HIS A 19 20.98 26.85 26.97
C HIS A 19 20.56 25.40 26.81
N PRO A 20 19.27 25.14 26.56
CA PRO A 20 18.78 23.79 26.21
C PRO A 20 19.53 23.27 25.00
N LYS A 21 19.79 21.96 24.97
CA LYS A 21 20.36 21.28 23.77
C LYS A 21 19.28 21.10 22.71
N GLY A 22 19.67 21.21 21.44
CA GLY A 22 18.79 21.02 20.30
C GLY A 22 18.17 22.32 19.81
N ARG A 23 17.30 22.22 18.81
CA ARG A 23 16.59 23.36 18.25
C ARG A 23 15.61 23.91 19.28
N GLN A 24 15.63 25.25 19.45
CA GLN A 24 14.66 25.93 20.28
C GLN A 24 13.33 26.04 19.52
N VAL A 25 12.23 25.91 20.24
CA VAL A 25 10.89 26.04 19.65
C VAL A 25 10.62 27.52 19.36
N ASP A 26 10.25 27.81 18.12
CA ASP A 26 9.78 29.13 17.71
C ASP A 26 8.36 29.34 18.24
N PRO A 27 8.10 30.37 19.07
CA PRO A 27 6.78 30.63 19.64
C PRO A 27 5.69 30.87 18.58
N ALA A 28 6.03 31.49 17.44
CA ALA A 28 5.10 31.70 16.35
C ALA A 28 4.71 30.37 15.68
N ALA A 29 5.70 29.51 15.37
CA ALA A 29 5.44 28.19 14.82
C ALA A 29 4.63 27.30 15.80
N LEU A 30 4.87 27.43 17.12
CA LEU A 30 4.08 26.70 18.12
C LEU A 30 2.60 27.14 18.08
N ALA A 31 2.33 28.43 18.04
CA ALA A 31 0.98 28.97 17.96
C ALA A 31 0.28 28.54 16.64
N GLU A 32 1.01 28.55 15.51
CA GLU A 32 0.52 28.06 14.22
C GLU A 32 0.12 26.58 14.28
N VAL A 33 0.97 25.73 14.86
CA VAL A 33 0.70 24.29 15.02
C VAL A 33 -0.48 24.06 15.97
N GLN A 34 -0.52 24.75 17.13
CA GLN A 34 -1.63 24.64 18.09
C GLN A 34 -2.97 25.01 17.45
N ALA A 35 -3.02 26.11 16.71
CA ALA A 35 -4.21 26.54 15.99
C ALA A 35 -4.66 25.50 14.95
N LEU A 36 -3.73 24.89 14.21
CA LEU A 36 -4.01 23.88 13.21
C LEU A 36 -4.53 22.56 13.84
N LEU A 37 -3.95 22.14 14.95
CA LEU A 37 -4.35 20.92 15.64
C LEU A 37 -5.68 21.10 16.41
N GLY A 38 -6.00 22.30 16.86
CA GLY A 38 -7.24 22.60 17.59
C GLY A 38 -7.38 21.72 18.84
N ALA A 39 -8.60 21.26 19.11
CA ALA A 39 -8.96 20.43 20.28
C ALA A 39 -8.62 18.93 20.14
N ARG A 40 -7.92 18.50 19.08
CA ARG A 40 -7.57 17.10 18.88
C ARG A 40 -6.65 16.59 19.99
N GLU A 41 -6.83 15.35 20.42
CA GLU A 41 -5.95 14.71 21.40
C GLU A 41 -4.50 14.61 20.87
N ARG A 42 -3.50 14.88 21.74
CA ARG A 42 -2.07 14.80 21.40
C ARG A 42 -1.53 13.39 21.66
N ARG A 43 -2.12 12.41 20.99
CA ARG A 43 -1.69 11.01 21.07
C ARG A 43 -0.63 10.71 20.02
N ARG A 44 0.35 9.86 20.37
CA ARG A 44 1.44 9.49 19.46
C ARG A 44 0.95 8.91 18.14
N ASP A 45 -0.09 8.07 18.18
CA ASP A 45 -0.66 7.42 17.00
C ASP A 45 -1.31 8.41 16.00
N LEU A 46 -1.42 9.69 16.37
CA LEU A 46 -1.87 10.78 15.49
C LEU A 46 -0.71 11.59 14.88
N LEU A 47 0.54 11.20 15.11
CA LEU A 47 1.69 11.97 14.60
C LEU A 47 1.65 12.11 13.07
N ILE A 48 1.38 11.03 12.35
CA ILE A 48 1.34 11.06 10.87
C ILE A 48 0.19 11.93 10.37
N GLU A 49 -0.98 11.85 11.00
CA GLU A 49 -2.12 12.73 10.69
C GLU A 49 -1.80 14.21 10.94
N PHE A 50 -1.03 14.51 11.99
CA PHE A 50 -0.61 15.89 12.27
C PHE A 50 0.44 16.40 11.29
N LEU A 51 1.35 15.53 10.85
CA LEU A 51 2.28 15.84 9.76
C LEU A 51 1.52 16.13 8.45
N HIS A 52 0.49 15.37 8.14
CA HIS A 52 -0.38 15.64 7.00
C HIS A 52 -1.08 17.00 7.11
N LEU A 53 -1.62 17.35 8.28
CA LEU A 53 -2.27 18.65 8.47
C LEU A 53 -1.31 19.81 8.20
N ILE A 54 -0.05 19.71 8.64
CA ILE A 54 0.99 20.72 8.40
C ILE A 54 1.36 20.75 6.92
N GLN A 55 1.63 19.59 6.31
CA GLN A 55 1.95 19.46 4.88
C GLN A 55 0.83 20.02 3.99
N ASP A 56 -0.42 19.61 4.25
CA ASP A 56 -1.58 20.07 3.48
C ASP A 56 -1.80 21.59 3.60
N ARG A 57 -1.47 22.18 4.75
CA ARG A 57 -1.62 23.62 5.01
C ARG A 57 -0.52 24.47 4.39
N TYR A 58 0.74 24.03 4.49
CA TYR A 58 1.91 24.84 4.13
C TYR A 58 2.63 24.34 2.86
N GLY A 59 2.21 23.21 2.28
CA GLY A 59 2.85 22.57 1.13
C GLY A 59 4.16 21.84 1.46
N HIS A 60 4.65 21.94 2.69
CA HIS A 60 5.87 21.30 3.19
C HIS A 60 5.91 21.25 4.71
N LEU A 61 6.84 20.49 5.26
CA LEU A 61 7.14 20.41 6.69
C LEU A 61 8.38 21.25 7.00
N ALA A 62 8.20 22.53 7.36
CA ALA A 62 9.33 23.35 7.79
C ALA A 62 9.90 22.84 9.12
N ALA A 63 11.23 22.84 9.26
CA ALA A 63 11.91 22.37 10.46
C ALA A 63 11.43 23.08 11.75
N ARG A 64 11.03 24.37 11.68
CA ARG A 64 10.41 25.09 12.81
C ARG A 64 9.06 24.48 13.23
N HIS A 65 8.24 24.02 12.27
CA HIS A 65 6.96 23.36 12.56
C HIS A 65 7.16 21.95 13.13
N LEU A 66 8.18 21.20 12.68
CA LEU A 66 8.51 19.90 13.27
C LEU A 66 8.96 20.03 14.73
N ALA A 67 9.76 21.04 15.06
CA ALA A 67 10.15 21.33 16.45
C ALA A 67 8.93 21.72 17.31
N ALA A 68 8.03 22.56 16.78
CA ALA A 68 6.78 22.95 17.44
C ALA A 68 5.83 21.75 17.65
N LEU A 69 5.70 20.87 16.64
CA LEU A 69 4.90 19.65 16.75
C LEU A 69 5.47 18.69 17.81
N ALA A 70 6.80 18.55 17.86
CA ALA A 70 7.46 17.71 18.86
C ALA A 70 7.17 18.21 20.30
N GLU A 71 7.23 19.51 20.52
CA GLU A 71 6.88 20.15 21.81
C GLU A 71 5.41 19.90 22.15
N GLU A 72 4.50 20.18 21.22
CA GLU A 72 3.05 20.02 21.41
C GLU A 72 2.64 18.58 21.72
N MET A 73 3.30 17.61 21.09
CA MET A 73 3.05 16.18 21.30
C MET A 73 3.87 15.57 22.45
N ARG A 74 4.78 16.33 23.04
CA ARG A 74 5.74 15.86 24.06
C ARG A 74 6.57 14.67 23.58
N LEU A 75 7.00 14.72 22.30
CA LEU A 75 7.88 13.75 21.69
C LEU A 75 9.28 14.32 21.48
N PRO A 76 10.34 13.50 21.49
CA PRO A 76 11.67 13.96 21.08
C PRO A 76 11.65 14.50 19.65
N GLN A 77 12.32 15.64 19.41
CA GLN A 77 12.41 16.20 18.05
C GLN A 77 12.99 15.20 17.03
N ALA A 78 13.94 14.37 17.45
CA ALA A 78 14.52 13.32 16.60
C ALA A 78 13.45 12.30 16.14
N GLU A 79 12.51 11.91 17.01
CA GLU A 79 11.45 10.98 16.65
C GLU A 79 10.47 11.59 15.64
N VAL A 80 10.08 12.85 15.82
CA VAL A 80 9.21 13.55 14.87
C VAL A 80 9.90 13.70 13.52
N TYR A 81 11.19 14.08 13.53
CA TYR A 81 12.00 14.22 12.32
C TYR A 81 12.19 12.90 11.56
N GLU A 82 12.52 11.81 12.28
CA GLU A 82 12.71 10.50 11.64
C GLU A 82 11.42 9.92 11.06
N VAL A 83 10.25 10.20 11.65
CA VAL A 83 8.96 9.83 11.07
C VAL A 83 8.66 10.70 9.84
N ALA A 84 8.85 12.01 9.93
CA ALA A 84 8.62 12.93 8.81
C ALA A 84 9.50 12.62 7.60
N THR A 85 10.76 12.22 7.79
CA THR A 85 11.70 11.91 6.70
C THR A 85 11.62 10.47 6.19
N PHE A 86 10.91 9.58 6.89
CA PHE A 86 10.72 8.20 6.46
C PHE A 86 9.71 8.07 5.31
N TYR A 87 8.68 8.88 5.31
CA TYR A 87 7.57 8.78 4.37
C TYR A 87 7.76 9.72 3.17
N ALA A 88 7.69 9.17 1.96
CA ALA A 88 7.96 9.88 0.71
C ALA A 88 6.96 11.01 0.38
N HIS A 89 5.78 11.01 1.00
CA HIS A 89 4.80 12.07 0.82
C HIS A 89 5.25 13.40 1.44
N PHE A 90 6.03 13.36 2.52
CA PHE A 90 6.40 14.54 3.28
C PHE A 90 7.63 15.25 2.70
N ASP A 91 7.50 16.54 2.47
CA ASP A 91 8.57 17.43 2.02
C ASP A 91 9.14 18.18 3.22
N VAL A 92 10.19 17.64 3.86
CA VAL A 92 10.87 18.29 4.97
C VAL A 92 11.82 19.36 4.44
N VAL A 93 11.67 20.59 4.90
CA VAL A 93 12.48 21.76 4.47
C VAL A 93 13.25 22.33 5.67
N LEU A 94 14.57 22.31 5.58
CA LEU A 94 15.46 22.89 6.59
C LEU A 94 15.62 24.39 6.40
N GLU A 95 16.27 25.10 7.37
CA GLU A 95 16.37 26.57 7.38
C GLU A 95 17.06 27.14 6.14
N ASN A 96 18.02 26.43 5.59
CA ASN A 96 18.82 26.89 4.46
C ASN A 96 18.30 26.36 3.10
N GLU A 97 17.14 25.71 3.11
CA GLU A 97 16.54 25.13 1.93
C GLU A 97 15.36 25.97 1.44
N THR A 98 15.14 25.97 0.13
CA THR A 98 14.01 26.64 -0.49
C THR A 98 12.79 25.72 -0.48
N ALA A 99 11.66 26.23 0.01
CA ALA A 99 10.40 25.50 -0.06
C ALA A 99 10.02 25.14 -1.51
N PRO A 100 9.42 23.98 -1.74
CA PRO A 100 8.97 23.60 -3.08
C PRO A 100 7.93 24.59 -3.62
N PRO A 101 7.79 24.73 -4.94
CA PRO A 101 6.69 25.48 -5.55
C PRO A 101 5.32 25.00 -5.05
N ALA A 102 4.32 25.89 -5.12
CA ALA A 102 2.97 25.61 -4.60
C ALA A 102 2.31 24.39 -5.26
N ILE A 103 2.67 24.08 -6.51
CA ILE A 103 2.15 22.91 -7.23
C ILE A 103 3.29 21.92 -7.48
N THR A 104 3.05 20.68 -7.06
CA THR A 104 3.90 19.53 -7.41
C THR A 104 3.13 18.62 -8.37
N VAL A 105 3.78 18.29 -9.47
CA VAL A 105 3.33 17.32 -10.47
C VAL A 105 4.14 16.04 -10.28
N ARG A 106 3.48 14.95 -9.91
CA ARG A 106 4.09 13.62 -9.69
C ARG A 106 3.79 12.72 -10.87
N VAL A 107 4.81 12.34 -11.62
CA VAL A 107 4.68 11.46 -12.80
C VAL A 107 4.96 10.02 -12.39
N CYS A 108 4.01 9.14 -12.57
CA CYS A 108 4.18 7.73 -12.25
C CYS A 108 5.20 7.05 -13.18
N GLU A 109 6.24 6.44 -12.61
CA GLU A 109 7.31 5.73 -13.34
C GLU A 109 7.19 4.20 -13.27
N SER A 110 6.13 3.69 -12.62
CA SER A 110 5.93 2.24 -12.51
C SER A 110 5.66 1.61 -13.87
N LEU A 111 5.89 0.30 -13.96
CA LEU A 111 6.00 -0.46 -15.20
C LEU A 111 4.95 -0.11 -16.27
N SER A 112 3.64 -0.14 -15.95
CA SER A 112 2.59 0.16 -16.95
C SER A 112 2.70 1.59 -17.50
N CYS A 113 3.04 2.57 -16.66
CA CYS A 113 3.27 3.95 -17.08
C CYS A 113 4.57 4.11 -17.88
N ALA A 114 5.64 3.41 -17.49
CA ALA A 114 6.89 3.37 -18.25
C ALA A 114 6.68 2.80 -19.66
N LEU A 115 5.94 1.69 -19.79
CA LEU A 115 5.53 1.10 -21.08
C LEU A 115 4.68 2.07 -21.93
N ALA A 116 3.93 2.96 -21.29
CA ALA A 116 3.11 3.98 -21.94
C ALA A 116 3.85 5.32 -22.19
N GLY A 117 5.18 5.37 -21.98
CA GLY A 117 6.01 6.52 -22.31
C GLY A 117 6.09 7.62 -21.23
N ALA A 118 5.89 7.29 -19.96
CA ALA A 118 5.94 8.25 -18.84
C ALA A 118 7.25 9.05 -18.76
N ALA A 119 8.39 8.46 -19.11
CA ALA A 119 9.68 9.15 -19.09
C ALA A 119 9.70 10.35 -20.07
N GLY A 120 9.25 10.14 -21.31
CA GLY A 120 9.13 11.23 -22.28
C GLY A 120 8.11 12.30 -21.88
N LEU A 121 7.03 11.91 -21.23
CA LEU A 121 6.04 12.84 -20.65
C LEU A 121 6.69 13.69 -19.55
N MET A 122 7.43 13.10 -18.64
CA MET A 122 8.10 13.80 -17.54
C MET A 122 9.11 14.83 -18.06
N GLU A 123 9.94 14.47 -19.02
CA GLU A 123 10.92 15.40 -19.61
C GLU A 123 10.24 16.59 -20.32
N ARG A 124 9.12 16.36 -20.97
CA ARG A 124 8.33 17.45 -21.58
C ARG A 124 7.73 18.36 -20.52
N LEU A 125 7.12 17.81 -19.47
CA LEU A 125 6.54 18.60 -18.39
C LEU A 125 7.60 19.44 -17.65
N LYS A 126 8.79 18.86 -17.35
CA LYS A 126 9.92 19.61 -16.76
C LYS A 126 10.33 20.79 -17.61
N ARG A 127 10.45 20.60 -18.92
CA ARG A 127 10.83 21.66 -19.86
C ARG A 127 9.75 22.74 -19.96
N ASP A 128 8.48 22.33 -20.09
CA ASP A 128 7.38 23.25 -20.37
C ASP A 128 6.99 24.09 -19.14
N PHE A 129 7.14 23.56 -17.92
CA PHE A 129 6.86 24.30 -16.68
C PHE A 129 8.07 25.02 -16.09
N GLY A 130 9.30 24.65 -16.47
CA GLY A 130 10.51 25.22 -15.87
C GLY A 130 10.51 25.08 -14.33
N GLY A 131 10.96 26.13 -13.64
CA GLY A 131 11.01 26.14 -12.17
C GLY A 131 9.70 26.56 -11.46
N ALA A 132 8.65 26.93 -12.22
CA ALA A 132 7.39 27.41 -11.63
C ALA A 132 6.56 26.31 -11.00
N VAL A 133 6.73 25.07 -11.48
CA VAL A 133 6.06 23.85 -10.98
C VAL A 133 7.12 22.78 -10.74
N ARG A 134 7.04 22.11 -9.59
CA ARG A 134 7.93 20.99 -9.29
C ARG A 134 7.42 19.73 -10.01
N VAL A 135 8.19 19.20 -10.94
CA VAL A 135 7.89 17.93 -11.64
C VAL A 135 8.84 16.85 -11.15
N ILE A 136 8.31 15.82 -10.50
CA ILE A 136 9.08 14.74 -9.90
C ILE A 136 8.52 13.35 -10.27
N PRO A 137 9.36 12.30 -10.23
CA PRO A 137 8.89 10.93 -10.34
C PRO A 137 8.02 10.54 -9.15
N ALA A 138 7.17 9.54 -9.35
CA ALA A 138 6.36 8.94 -8.31
C ALA A 138 6.23 7.43 -8.50
N PRO A 139 6.07 6.66 -7.41
CA PRO A 139 5.69 5.26 -7.49
C PRO A 139 4.27 5.09 -8.08
N CYS A 140 3.78 3.85 -8.09
CA CYS A 140 2.47 3.56 -8.66
C CYS A 140 1.33 4.32 -7.95
N VAL A 141 0.61 5.16 -8.70
CA VAL A 141 -0.56 5.90 -8.20
C VAL A 141 -1.89 5.13 -8.38
N GLY A 142 -1.81 3.83 -8.72
CA GLY A 142 -2.98 2.95 -8.86
C GLY A 142 -3.87 3.24 -10.06
N ARG A 143 -3.35 3.87 -11.12
CA ARG A 143 -4.07 4.15 -12.39
C ARG A 143 -3.43 3.44 -13.58
N CYS A 144 -2.96 2.20 -13.39
CA CYS A 144 -2.28 1.42 -14.43
C CYS A 144 -3.20 1.06 -15.60
N ASP A 145 -4.51 1.03 -15.38
CA ASP A 145 -5.56 0.87 -16.38
C ASP A 145 -5.67 2.06 -17.35
N MET A 146 -5.17 3.22 -16.94
CA MET A 146 -5.20 4.47 -17.71
C MET A 146 -3.80 5.08 -17.84
N ALA A 147 -2.79 4.24 -18.01
CA ALA A 147 -1.40 4.69 -18.17
C ALA A 147 -1.19 5.53 -19.46
N PRO A 148 -0.30 6.54 -19.44
CA PRO A 148 0.48 7.00 -18.30
C PRO A 148 -0.36 7.84 -17.32
N ALA A 149 0.00 7.88 -16.06
CA ALA A 149 -0.72 8.61 -15.01
C ALA A 149 0.16 9.65 -14.32
N VAL A 150 -0.46 10.78 -13.98
CA VAL A 150 0.17 11.91 -13.28
C VAL A 150 -0.75 12.36 -12.14
N ALA A 151 -0.17 12.78 -11.03
CA ALA A 151 -0.89 13.48 -9.97
C ALA A 151 -0.47 14.96 -9.94
N VAL A 152 -1.44 15.88 -10.06
CA VAL A 152 -1.27 17.33 -9.88
C VAL A 152 -1.82 17.66 -8.49
N GLY A 153 -0.93 17.87 -7.51
CA GLY A 153 -1.36 17.86 -6.11
C GLY A 153 -1.99 16.52 -5.75
N GLN A 154 -3.28 16.51 -5.40
CA GLN A 154 -4.09 15.31 -5.14
C GLN A 154 -4.99 14.90 -6.31
N ARG A 155 -4.97 15.63 -7.43
CA ARG A 155 -5.77 15.31 -8.61
C ARG A 155 -5.04 14.36 -9.54
N HIS A 156 -5.61 13.20 -9.83
CA HIS A 156 -5.11 12.30 -10.86
C HIS A 156 -5.52 12.78 -12.26
N VAL A 157 -4.57 12.80 -13.18
CA VAL A 157 -4.78 12.96 -14.62
C VAL A 157 -4.34 11.66 -15.29
N ALA A 158 -5.30 10.91 -15.83
CA ALA A 158 -5.06 9.60 -16.44
C ALA A 158 -6.15 9.30 -17.50
N PRO A 159 -5.79 8.98 -18.75
CA PRO A 159 -4.44 8.99 -19.28
C PRO A 159 -3.86 10.40 -19.32
N ALA A 160 -2.58 10.54 -18.95
CA ALA A 160 -1.92 11.83 -18.85
C ALA A 160 -1.39 12.29 -20.21
N MET A 161 -1.94 13.40 -20.68
CA MET A 161 -1.46 14.15 -21.84
C MET A 161 -0.86 15.49 -21.37
N VAL A 162 0.18 16.00 -22.01
CA VAL A 162 0.82 17.28 -21.63
C VAL A 162 -0.22 18.40 -21.47
N ASN A 163 -1.13 18.54 -22.42
CA ASN A 163 -2.16 19.58 -22.40
C ASN A 163 -3.12 19.44 -21.21
N ALA A 164 -3.54 18.20 -20.88
CA ALA A 164 -4.45 17.97 -19.75
C ALA A 164 -3.76 18.25 -18.41
N VAL A 165 -2.47 17.92 -18.28
CA VAL A 165 -1.68 18.25 -17.09
C VAL A 165 -1.48 19.75 -16.99
N ALA A 166 -1.15 20.44 -18.10
CA ALA A 166 -0.98 21.88 -18.14
C ALA A 166 -2.29 22.61 -17.80
N GLU A 167 -3.42 22.14 -18.29
CA GLU A 167 -4.73 22.67 -17.93
C GLU A 167 -5.00 22.56 -16.44
N ALA A 168 -4.78 21.38 -15.83
CA ALA A 168 -4.95 21.18 -14.39
C ALA A 168 -4.06 22.11 -13.56
N VAL A 169 -2.80 22.31 -13.98
CA VAL A 169 -1.85 23.24 -13.34
C VAL A 169 -2.34 24.68 -13.45
N ASN A 170 -2.70 25.14 -14.65
CA ASN A 170 -3.13 26.52 -14.92
C ASN A 170 -4.42 26.88 -14.18
N GLN A 171 -5.33 25.92 -14.02
CA GLN A 171 -6.58 26.09 -13.29
C GLN A 171 -6.42 25.90 -11.76
N HIS A 172 -5.20 25.60 -11.26
CA HIS A 172 -4.96 25.19 -9.87
C HIS A 172 -5.90 24.06 -9.41
N ALA A 173 -6.24 23.16 -10.32
CA ALA A 173 -7.14 22.03 -10.08
C ALA A 173 -6.37 20.88 -9.37
N VAL A 174 -6.05 21.10 -8.10
CA VAL A 174 -5.22 20.18 -7.29
C VAL A 174 -6.03 19.24 -6.39
N ALA A 175 -7.33 19.49 -6.22
CA ALA A 175 -8.21 18.65 -5.41
C ALA A 175 -8.57 17.33 -6.13
N PRO A 176 -8.80 16.23 -5.40
CA PRO A 176 -9.21 14.96 -6.00
C PRO A 176 -10.59 15.09 -6.68
N VAL A 177 -10.81 14.26 -7.69
CA VAL A 177 -12.12 14.11 -8.31
C VAL A 177 -12.74 12.82 -7.76
N VAL A 178 -13.81 12.97 -6.99
CA VAL A 178 -14.57 11.83 -6.46
C VAL A 178 -15.52 11.34 -7.57
N PRO A 179 -15.43 10.06 -7.98
CA PRO A 179 -16.37 9.50 -8.95
C PRO A 179 -17.77 9.32 -8.33
N ASP A 180 -18.78 9.17 -9.18
CA ASP A 180 -20.11 8.74 -8.72
C ASP A 180 -20.02 7.30 -8.18
N TYR A 181 -20.63 7.07 -7.02
CA TYR A 181 -20.66 5.76 -6.37
C TYR A 181 -21.99 5.52 -5.64
N PRO A 182 -22.40 4.25 -5.42
CA PRO A 182 -23.59 3.93 -4.65
C PRO A 182 -23.35 4.20 -3.16
N GLY A 183 -24.09 5.16 -2.61
CA GLY A 183 -24.05 5.52 -1.19
C GLY A 183 -24.85 4.56 -0.30
N LEU A 184 -24.94 4.87 1.01
CA LEU A 184 -25.64 4.06 2.01
C LEU A 184 -27.10 3.76 1.63
N ALA A 185 -27.82 4.75 1.08
CA ALA A 185 -29.23 4.59 0.72
C ALA A 185 -29.42 3.57 -0.41
N ASP A 186 -28.57 3.64 -1.44
CA ASP A 186 -28.64 2.74 -2.60
C ASP A 186 -28.28 1.31 -2.20
N TYR A 187 -27.24 1.16 -1.37
CA TYR A 187 -26.83 -0.15 -0.89
C TYR A 187 -27.90 -0.81 -0.01
N ARG A 188 -28.57 -0.06 0.88
CA ARG A 188 -29.69 -0.55 1.69
C ARG A 188 -30.88 -0.94 0.83
N LYS A 189 -31.22 -0.15 -0.18
CA LYS A 189 -32.29 -0.45 -1.13
C LYS A 189 -32.05 -1.76 -1.88
N ALA A 190 -30.80 -2.10 -2.14
CA ALA A 190 -30.38 -3.37 -2.74
C ALA A 190 -30.31 -4.55 -1.73
N GLY A 191 -30.72 -4.37 -0.48
CA GLY A 191 -30.69 -5.38 0.57
C GLY A 191 -29.40 -5.44 1.37
N GLY A 192 -28.52 -4.45 1.21
CA GLY A 192 -27.27 -4.32 1.97
C GLY A 192 -27.49 -4.14 3.46
N TYR A 193 -26.48 -4.52 4.25
CA TYR A 193 -26.48 -4.61 5.71
C TYR A 193 -27.45 -5.65 6.30
N GLY A 194 -28.09 -6.48 5.47
CA GLY A 194 -28.96 -7.55 5.93
C GLY A 194 -28.18 -8.63 6.69
N VAL A 195 -27.00 -9.02 6.21
CA VAL A 195 -26.14 -9.99 6.88
C VAL A 195 -25.64 -9.46 8.22
N LEU A 196 -25.22 -8.19 8.27
CA LEU A 196 -24.81 -7.56 9.52
C LEU A 196 -25.97 -7.50 10.52
N ALA A 197 -27.18 -7.17 10.08
CA ALA A 197 -28.38 -7.15 10.94
C ALA A 197 -28.69 -8.54 11.52
N ASP A 198 -28.49 -9.62 10.74
CA ASP A 198 -28.63 -10.99 11.22
C ASP A 198 -27.58 -11.35 12.28
N CYS A 199 -26.34 -10.88 12.10
CA CYS A 199 -25.27 -11.03 13.07
C CYS A 199 -25.58 -10.31 14.39
N LEU A 200 -25.98 -9.05 14.32
CA LEU A 200 -26.28 -8.22 15.50
C LEU A 200 -27.51 -8.73 16.26
N ALA A 201 -28.50 -9.27 15.55
CA ALA A 201 -29.71 -9.85 16.14
C ALA A 201 -29.50 -11.28 16.69
N GLY A 202 -28.27 -11.86 16.59
CA GLY A 202 -27.98 -13.21 17.05
C GLY A 202 -28.57 -14.33 16.19
N ARG A 203 -29.07 -14.03 14.99
CA ARG A 203 -29.54 -15.05 14.04
C ARG A 203 -28.40 -15.84 13.39
N LYS A 204 -27.20 -15.29 13.35
CA LYS A 204 -25.96 -15.99 12.99
C LYS A 204 -25.02 -15.99 14.21
N THR A 205 -24.32 -17.09 14.43
CA THR A 205 -23.27 -17.17 15.44
C THR A 205 -21.91 -16.84 14.81
N ARG A 206 -20.96 -16.41 15.64
CA ARG A 206 -19.61 -16.09 15.20
C ARG A 206 -18.87 -17.32 14.67
N GLU A 207 -19.09 -18.46 15.31
CA GLU A 207 -18.53 -19.76 14.94
C GLU A 207 -19.05 -20.21 13.57
N ALA A 208 -20.36 -20.08 13.32
CA ALA A 208 -20.97 -20.40 12.03
C ALA A 208 -20.43 -19.47 10.91
N MET A 209 -20.21 -18.17 11.20
CA MET A 209 -19.61 -17.22 10.27
C MET A 209 -18.18 -17.65 9.87
N ILE A 210 -17.35 -17.99 10.85
CA ILE A 210 -15.97 -18.43 10.62
C ILE A 210 -15.92 -19.74 9.84
N ALA A 211 -16.83 -20.67 10.15
CA ALA A 211 -16.97 -21.94 9.42
C ALA A 211 -17.37 -21.69 7.97
N GLU A 212 -18.38 -20.85 7.72
CA GLU A 212 -18.87 -20.53 6.38
C GLU A 212 -17.77 -19.93 5.47
N LEU A 213 -16.93 -19.02 6.02
CA LEU A 213 -15.77 -18.47 5.28
C LEU A 213 -14.69 -19.53 5.02
N SER A 214 -14.53 -20.50 5.92
CA SER A 214 -13.61 -21.63 5.75
C SER A 214 -14.11 -22.59 4.66
N ASP A 215 -15.39 -22.91 4.66
CA ASP A 215 -16.04 -23.78 3.66
C ASP A 215 -16.04 -23.14 2.26
N ALA A 216 -16.22 -21.82 2.20
CA ALA A 216 -16.06 -21.04 0.97
C ALA A 216 -14.61 -21.04 0.45
N ASN A 217 -13.64 -21.45 1.27
CA ASN A 217 -12.21 -21.33 1.00
C ASN A 217 -11.79 -19.89 0.65
N LEU A 218 -12.41 -18.90 1.31
CA LEU A 218 -12.01 -17.51 1.12
C LEU A 218 -10.57 -17.34 1.64
N ARG A 219 -9.70 -16.85 0.77
CA ARG A 219 -8.29 -16.60 1.08
C ARG A 219 -8.03 -15.10 1.20
N GLY A 220 -6.96 -14.73 1.89
CA GLY A 220 -6.50 -13.35 1.94
C GLY A 220 -6.06 -12.86 0.57
N LEU A 221 -6.78 -11.91 -0.01
CA LEU A 221 -6.61 -11.43 -1.39
C LEU A 221 -5.63 -10.25 -1.52
N GLY A 222 -4.94 -9.91 -0.43
CA GLY A 222 -3.87 -8.90 -0.45
C GLY A 222 -2.48 -9.43 -0.84
N GLY A 223 -2.36 -10.71 -1.25
CA GLY A 223 -1.12 -11.28 -1.75
C GLY A 223 -0.70 -12.61 -1.11
N ALA A 224 -0.80 -12.76 0.20
CA ALA A 224 -0.29 -13.93 0.92
C ALA A 224 -1.18 -15.19 0.81
N GLY A 225 -2.45 -15.05 0.48
CA GLY A 225 -3.36 -16.18 0.28
C GLY A 225 -3.67 -17.00 1.54
N PHE A 226 -3.49 -16.48 2.73
CA PHE A 226 -3.79 -17.20 3.97
C PHE A 226 -5.31 -17.41 4.14
N PRO A 227 -5.80 -18.60 4.59
CA PRO A 227 -7.23 -18.87 4.75
C PRO A 227 -7.89 -17.90 5.74
N THR A 228 -8.91 -17.15 5.29
CA THR A 228 -9.54 -16.06 6.06
C THR A 228 -10.25 -16.58 7.30
N GLY A 229 -11.04 -17.65 7.21
CA GLY A 229 -11.73 -18.23 8.36
C GLY A 229 -10.75 -18.69 9.45
N ARG A 230 -9.61 -19.32 9.08
CA ARG A 230 -8.58 -19.70 10.05
C ARG A 230 -7.96 -18.48 10.74
N LYS A 231 -7.66 -17.39 9.98
CA LYS A 231 -7.14 -16.15 10.56
C LYS A 231 -8.11 -15.56 11.56
N TRP A 232 -9.40 -15.51 11.25
CA TRP A 232 -10.43 -15.03 12.17
C TRP A 232 -10.54 -15.90 13.43
N GLY A 233 -10.47 -17.23 13.28
CA GLY A 233 -10.45 -18.17 14.39
C GLY A 233 -9.26 -17.96 15.33
N PHE A 234 -8.06 -17.74 14.80
CA PHE A 234 -6.86 -17.47 15.61
C PHE A 234 -7.01 -16.20 16.44
N VAL A 235 -7.42 -15.09 15.82
CA VAL A 235 -7.60 -13.84 16.56
C VAL A 235 -8.71 -13.95 17.61
N ARG A 236 -9.82 -14.65 17.28
CA ARG A 236 -10.90 -14.87 18.23
C ARG A 236 -10.50 -15.69 19.44
N ALA A 237 -9.55 -16.59 19.30
CA ALA A 237 -9.03 -17.40 20.41
C ALA A 237 -8.14 -16.61 21.39
N GLU A 238 -7.61 -15.46 20.96
CA GLU A 238 -6.77 -14.61 21.80
C GLU A 238 -7.61 -13.80 22.82
N PRO A 239 -7.02 -13.36 23.93
CA PRO A 239 -7.75 -12.59 24.95
C PRO A 239 -8.24 -11.23 24.42
N LYS A 240 -9.33 -10.72 25.03
CA LYS A 240 -9.81 -9.35 24.80
C LYS A 240 -8.96 -8.34 25.61
N PRO A 241 -8.92 -7.08 25.21
CA PRO A 241 -9.59 -6.46 24.04
C PRO A 241 -8.86 -6.76 22.74
N ARG A 242 -9.62 -6.99 21.64
CA ARG A 242 -9.10 -7.25 20.30
C ARG A 242 -9.34 -6.07 19.40
N LEU A 243 -8.50 -5.92 18.38
CA LEU A 243 -8.59 -4.86 17.37
C LEU A 243 -8.66 -5.45 15.96
N MET A 244 -9.01 -4.61 15.01
CA MET A 244 -8.94 -4.95 13.59
C MET A 244 -8.23 -3.85 12.82
N ALA A 245 -7.37 -4.21 11.88
CA ALA A 245 -6.76 -3.31 10.92
C ALA A 245 -7.10 -3.77 9.51
N VAL A 246 -7.56 -2.83 8.68
CA VAL A 246 -7.86 -3.09 7.28
C VAL A 246 -6.72 -2.52 6.45
N ASN A 247 -6.10 -3.39 5.67
CA ASN A 247 -5.04 -3.02 4.76
C ASN A 247 -5.64 -2.54 3.43
N ALA A 248 -5.68 -1.22 3.26
CA ALA A 248 -5.99 -0.52 2.03
C ALA A 248 -4.75 0.20 1.45
N ASP A 249 -3.54 -0.30 1.79
CA ASP A 249 -2.26 0.17 1.25
C ASP A 249 -1.89 -0.63 0.00
N GLU A 250 -2.61 -0.38 -1.09
CA GLU A 250 -2.47 -1.08 -2.37
C GLU A 250 -1.30 -0.49 -3.19
N GLY A 251 -0.07 -0.70 -2.69
CA GLY A 251 1.16 -0.13 -3.27
C GLY A 251 1.88 -1.00 -4.31
N GLU A 252 1.50 -2.27 -4.48
CA GLU A 252 2.14 -3.19 -5.43
C GLU A 252 1.99 -2.72 -6.88
N VAL A 253 3.09 -2.69 -7.64
CA VAL A 253 3.08 -2.26 -9.04
C VAL A 253 2.11 -3.09 -9.87
N GLY A 254 1.21 -2.41 -10.57
CA GLY A 254 0.18 -3.04 -11.40
C GLY A 254 -1.11 -3.36 -10.67
N THR A 255 -1.20 -3.13 -9.33
CA THR A 255 -2.39 -3.43 -8.54
C THR A 255 -3.26 -2.18 -8.38
N PHE A 256 -4.57 -2.31 -8.62
CA PHE A 256 -5.59 -1.26 -8.47
C PHE A 256 -7.01 -1.80 -8.28
N LYS A 257 -7.13 -3.06 -7.87
CA LYS A 257 -8.42 -3.73 -7.65
C LYS A 257 -9.15 -3.24 -6.39
N ASP A 258 -8.38 -2.92 -5.32
CA ASP A 258 -8.95 -2.41 -4.07
C ASP A 258 -9.46 -0.98 -4.28
N ARG A 259 -8.75 -0.16 -5.07
CA ARG A 259 -9.26 1.13 -5.55
C ARG A 259 -10.62 0.96 -6.23
N HIS A 260 -10.72 0.05 -7.19
CA HIS A 260 -11.96 -0.22 -7.92
C HIS A 260 -13.10 -0.62 -6.98
N VAL A 261 -12.86 -1.53 -6.06
CA VAL A 261 -13.86 -1.96 -5.07
C VAL A 261 -14.33 -0.78 -4.21
N LEU A 262 -13.40 0.05 -3.73
CA LEU A 262 -13.73 1.19 -2.89
C LEU A 262 -14.44 2.33 -3.65
N GLU A 263 -14.17 2.49 -4.95
CA GLU A 263 -14.87 3.44 -5.82
C GLU A 263 -16.28 2.95 -6.22
N THR A 264 -16.50 1.64 -6.36
CA THR A 264 -17.75 1.10 -6.95
C THR A 264 -18.70 0.47 -5.93
N ALA A 265 -18.18 0.00 -4.79
CA ALA A 265 -18.99 -0.72 -3.79
C ALA A 265 -18.49 -0.46 -2.35
N PRO A 266 -18.35 0.81 -1.91
CA PRO A 266 -17.79 1.12 -0.59
C PRO A 266 -18.61 0.51 0.55
N HIS A 267 -19.93 0.42 0.44
CA HIS A 267 -20.77 -0.14 1.48
C HIS A 267 -20.74 -1.65 1.58
N GLN A 268 -20.52 -2.38 0.46
CA GLN A 268 -20.30 -3.83 0.53
C GLN A 268 -18.97 -4.13 1.27
N PHE A 269 -17.96 -3.33 1.02
CA PHE A 269 -16.71 -3.39 1.78
C PHE A 269 -16.93 -3.05 3.26
N LEU A 270 -17.63 -1.94 3.59
CA LEU A 270 -17.89 -1.52 4.97
C LEU A 270 -18.75 -2.54 5.73
N GLU A 271 -19.74 -3.16 5.10
CA GLU A 271 -20.50 -4.26 5.71
C GLU A 271 -19.57 -5.43 6.05
N GLY A 272 -18.67 -5.82 5.13
CA GLY A 272 -17.66 -6.85 5.39
C GLY A 272 -16.71 -6.49 6.54
N VAL A 273 -16.31 -5.23 6.64
CA VAL A 273 -15.51 -4.71 7.78
C VAL A 273 -16.26 -4.90 9.10
N LEU A 274 -17.52 -4.49 9.17
CA LEU A 274 -18.34 -4.59 10.38
C LEU A 274 -18.65 -6.04 10.77
N ILE A 275 -18.89 -6.92 9.79
CA ILE A 275 -19.05 -8.36 10.03
C ILE A 275 -17.75 -8.96 10.59
N GLY A 276 -16.58 -8.59 10.02
CA GLY A 276 -15.29 -9.03 10.52
C GLY A 276 -15.02 -8.57 11.95
N ALA A 277 -15.28 -7.30 12.23
CA ALA A 277 -15.15 -6.74 13.58
C ALA A 277 -16.09 -7.44 14.59
N TRP A 278 -17.35 -7.67 14.21
CA TRP A 278 -18.30 -8.42 15.02
C TRP A 278 -17.85 -9.86 15.27
N ALA A 279 -17.33 -10.54 14.25
CA ALA A 279 -16.93 -11.94 14.35
C ALA A 279 -15.76 -12.15 15.32
N VAL A 280 -14.78 -11.24 15.33
CA VAL A 280 -13.65 -11.32 16.26
C VAL A 280 -13.84 -10.46 17.53
N GLU A 281 -14.98 -9.80 17.67
CA GLU A 281 -15.33 -8.89 18.79
C GLU A 281 -14.28 -7.77 18.95
N ALA A 282 -13.92 -7.12 17.84
CA ALA A 282 -13.00 -6.00 17.85
C ALA A 282 -13.66 -4.71 18.38
N GLU A 283 -13.01 -4.04 19.33
CA GLU A 283 -13.49 -2.77 19.90
C GLU A 283 -13.35 -1.60 18.92
N ALA A 284 -12.33 -1.66 18.06
CA ALA A 284 -12.07 -0.65 17.05
C ALA A 284 -11.49 -1.28 15.78
N VAL A 285 -11.78 -0.63 14.66
CA VAL A 285 -11.21 -0.92 13.35
C VAL A 285 -10.41 0.28 12.87
N TYR A 286 -9.22 0.03 12.38
CA TYR A 286 -8.34 1.01 11.75
C TYR A 286 -8.21 0.69 10.27
N ILE A 287 -8.84 1.50 9.42
CA ILE A 287 -8.72 1.38 7.96
C ILE A 287 -7.52 2.21 7.54
N TYR A 288 -6.43 1.56 7.15
CA TYR A 288 -5.20 2.19 6.69
C TYR A 288 -5.24 2.36 5.18
N LEU A 289 -5.44 3.59 4.72
CA LEU A 289 -5.56 3.94 3.31
C LEU A 289 -4.28 4.64 2.83
N ARG A 290 -3.71 4.18 1.73
CA ARG A 290 -2.57 4.84 1.10
C ARG A 290 -2.91 6.29 0.69
N ASP A 291 -1.91 7.18 0.78
CA ASP A 291 -2.07 8.60 0.46
C ASP A 291 -2.44 8.86 -1.01
N GLU A 292 -1.97 8.01 -1.91
CA GLU A 292 -2.18 8.12 -3.35
C GLU A 292 -3.62 7.84 -3.80
N TYR A 293 -4.55 7.57 -2.86
CA TYR A 293 -5.97 7.41 -3.12
C TYR A 293 -6.83 8.51 -2.47
N PRO A 294 -6.57 9.79 -2.77
CA PRO A 294 -7.26 10.90 -2.10
C PRO A 294 -8.77 10.91 -2.36
N GLN A 295 -9.25 10.48 -3.55
CA GLN A 295 -10.69 10.36 -3.83
C GLN A 295 -11.36 9.28 -2.97
N ILE A 296 -10.67 8.17 -2.69
CA ILE A 296 -11.17 7.11 -1.79
C ILE A 296 -11.25 7.63 -0.36
N ARG A 297 -10.30 8.47 0.05
CA ARG A 297 -10.32 9.09 1.37
C ARG A 297 -11.60 9.91 1.57
N GLU A 298 -11.99 10.71 0.59
CA GLU A 298 -13.24 11.48 0.63
C GLU A 298 -14.48 10.57 0.71
N ILE A 299 -14.53 9.51 -0.11
CA ILE A 299 -15.61 8.50 -0.08
C ILE A 299 -15.70 7.87 1.32
N LEU A 300 -14.57 7.36 1.85
CA LEU A 300 -14.59 6.66 3.14
C LEU A 300 -14.91 7.59 4.32
N LEU A 301 -14.46 8.85 4.30
CA LEU A 301 -14.83 9.82 5.32
C LEU A 301 -16.36 10.07 5.34
N ALA A 302 -16.97 10.25 4.17
CA ALA A 302 -18.40 10.46 4.05
C ALA A 302 -19.20 9.21 4.48
N GLU A 303 -18.81 8.02 4.02
CA GLU A 303 -19.60 6.82 4.23
C GLU A 303 -19.38 6.19 5.62
N ILE A 304 -18.21 6.35 6.24
CA ILE A 304 -18.00 5.99 7.66
C ILE A 304 -18.92 6.87 8.54
N ALA A 305 -18.97 8.18 8.30
CA ALA A 305 -19.88 9.07 9.04
C ALA A 305 -21.36 8.69 8.83
N ALA A 306 -21.73 8.27 7.61
CA ALA A 306 -23.10 7.80 7.32
C ALA A 306 -23.41 6.48 8.06
N VAL A 307 -22.47 5.54 8.12
CA VAL A 307 -22.60 4.27 8.87
C VAL A 307 -22.75 4.52 10.37
N GLU A 308 -21.94 5.40 10.94
CA GLU A 308 -22.01 5.78 12.36
C GLU A 308 -23.34 6.46 12.70
N LYS A 309 -23.76 7.45 11.88
CA LYS A 309 -25.04 8.15 12.02
C LYS A 309 -26.22 7.19 11.93
N ALA A 310 -26.12 6.16 11.10
CA ALA A 310 -27.17 5.14 10.95
C ALA A 310 -27.16 4.07 12.06
N GLY A 311 -26.24 4.13 13.03
CA GLY A 311 -26.13 3.19 14.14
C GLY A 311 -25.72 1.77 13.72
N LEU A 312 -25.02 1.61 12.59
CA LEU A 312 -24.65 0.30 12.05
C LEU A 312 -23.40 -0.30 12.73
N ALA A 313 -22.66 0.50 13.50
CA ALA A 313 -21.47 0.09 14.24
C ALA A 313 -21.63 0.24 15.76
N PRO A 314 -22.62 -0.43 16.41
CA PRO A 314 -22.97 -0.12 17.81
C PRO A 314 -21.89 -0.53 18.84
N HIS A 315 -20.99 -1.42 18.46
CA HIS A 315 -19.98 -2.00 19.37
C HIS A 315 -18.53 -1.79 18.91
N THR A 316 -18.33 -1.08 17.80
CA THR A 316 -17.02 -0.94 17.17
C THR A 316 -16.83 0.49 16.68
N LYS A 317 -15.68 1.10 17.02
CA LYS A 317 -15.31 2.41 16.46
C LYS A 317 -14.56 2.24 15.15
N LEU A 318 -14.91 3.03 14.14
CA LEU A 318 -14.21 3.06 12.87
C LEU A 318 -13.23 4.24 12.82
N HIS A 319 -11.98 3.96 12.46
CA HIS A 319 -10.94 4.96 12.30
C HIS A 319 -10.35 4.85 10.89
N LEU A 320 -10.41 5.92 10.11
CA LEU A 320 -9.67 6.03 8.87
C LEU A 320 -8.29 6.61 9.19
N ARG A 321 -7.22 5.93 8.75
CA ARG A 321 -5.82 6.36 8.87
C ARG A 321 -5.26 6.61 7.48
N ARG A 322 -4.64 7.77 7.29
CA ARG A 322 -4.02 8.16 6.03
C ARG A 322 -2.55 7.71 6.04
N GLY A 323 -2.16 6.83 5.11
CA GLY A 323 -0.76 6.53 4.84
C GLY A 323 -0.01 7.74 4.32
N ALA A 324 1.30 7.63 4.14
CA ALA A 324 2.12 8.76 3.73
C ALA A 324 3.15 8.41 2.64
N GLY A 325 2.78 7.50 1.72
CA GLY A 325 3.63 7.13 0.57
C GLY A 325 4.79 6.21 0.95
N ALA A 326 4.49 4.99 1.40
CA ALA A 326 5.49 3.96 1.65
C ALA A 326 4.89 2.57 1.39
N TYR A 327 5.26 1.92 0.30
CA TYR A 327 4.81 0.57 -0.06
C TYR A 327 5.00 -0.45 1.05
N ILE A 328 6.08 -0.30 1.85
CA ILE A 328 6.35 -1.20 2.97
C ILE A 328 5.20 -1.25 3.99
N CYS A 329 4.38 -0.20 4.10
CA CYS A 329 3.23 -0.18 4.99
C CYS A 329 2.10 -1.11 4.55
N GLY A 330 2.16 -1.70 3.35
CA GLY A 330 1.36 -2.85 2.96
C GLY A 330 1.73 -4.17 3.66
N GLU A 331 2.93 -4.26 4.27
CA GLU A 331 3.29 -5.36 5.18
C GLU A 331 2.57 -5.18 6.52
N GLU A 332 1.90 -6.24 7.02
CA GLU A 332 0.95 -6.11 8.13
C GLU A 332 1.55 -5.51 9.42
N SER A 333 2.81 -5.81 9.75
CA SER A 333 3.44 -5.28 10.96
C SER A 333 3.99 -3.86 10.75
N ALA A 334 4.47 -3.52 9.56
CA ALA A 334 4.86 -2.18 9.18
C ALA A 334 3.65 -1.22 9.16
N MET A 335 2.50 -1.68 8.66
CA MET A 335 1.24 -0.94 8.73
C MET A 335 0.86 -0.61 10.17
N ILE A 336 1.01 -1.58 11.09
CA ILE A 336 0.72 -1.37 12.51
C ILE A 336 1.67 -0.34 13.11
N GLU A 337 2.96 -0.40 12.84
CA GLU A 337 3.91 0.64 13.29
C GLU A 337 3.53 2.02 12.77
N SER A 338 3.09 2.13 11.51
CA SER A 338 2.61 3.38 10.92
C SER A 338 1.34 3.89 11.61
N ILE A 339 0.32 3.03 11.85
CA ILE A 339 -0.88 3.41 12.60
C ILE A 339 -0.53 3.90 14.02
N GLU A 340 0.51 3.35 14.62
CA GLU A 340 1.01 3.76 15.94
C GLU A 340 1.85 5.06 15.92
N GLY A 341 1.94 5.75 14.75
CA GLY A 341 2.65 7.02 14.60
C GLY A 341 4.17 6.87 14.59
N LYS A 342 4.68 5.79 14.03
CA LYS A 342 6.10 5.45 13.92
C LYS A 342 6.51 5.27 12.45
N ARG A 343 7.82 5.07 12.20
CA ARG A 343 8.30 4.57 10.91
C ARG A 343 7.72 3.19 10.65
N GLY A 344 7.28 2.92 9.42
CA GLY A 344 6.71 1.64 9.00
C GLY A 344 7.76 0.53 8.88
N TYR A 345 8.37 0.17 9.98
CA TYR A 345 9.35 -0.92 10.03
C TYR A 345 8.69 -2.26 10.30
N PRO A 346 8.89 -3.29 9.46
CA PRO A 346 8.45 -4.64 9.74
C PRO A 346 8.99 -5.17 11.07
N ARG A 347 8.13 -5.87 11.81
CA ARG A 347 8.49 -6.53 13.06
C ARG A 347 9.04 -7.93 12.80
N HIS A 348 9.93 -8.40 13.66
CA HIS A 348 10.32 -9.80 13.67
C HIS A 348 9.16 -10.69 14.17
N ARG A 349 9.06 -11.89 13.62
CA ARG A 349 8.06 -12.87 13.99
C ARG A 349 8.74 -14.15 14.53
N PRO A 350 8.23 -14.80 15.58
CA PRO A 350 7.12 -14.44 16.45
C PRO A 350 7.45 -13.24 17.38
N PRO A 351 6.44 -12.57 18.00
CA PRO A 351 5.00 -12.88 17.96
C PRO A 351 4.33 -12.45 16.65
N PHE A 352 3.25 -13.14 16.29
CA PHE A 352 2.44 -12.75 15.14
C PHE A 352 1.45 -11.63 15.50
N VAL A 353 1.04 -10.85 14.52
CA VAL A 353 0.10 -9.73 14.71
C VAL A 353 -1.25 -10.18 15.32
N ALA A 354 -1.68 -11.41 15.03
CA ALA A 354 -2.85 -12.01 15.65
C ALA A 354 -2.76 -12.09 17.19
N GLN A 355 -1.54 -12.16 17.73
CA GLN A 355 -1.26 -12.26 19.17
C GLN A 355 -0.88 -10.90 19.75
N VAL A 356 0.07 -10.20 19.11
CA VAL A 356 0.60 -8.91 19.54
C VAL A 356 0.64 -7.96 18.34
N GLY A 357 -0.48 -7.33 18.09
CA GLY A 357 -0.66 -6.41 16.97
C GLY A 357 -0.71 -4.95 17.40
N LEU A 358 -1.74 -4.24 16.97
CA LEU A 358 -1.94 -2.80 17.17
C LEU A 358 -2.05 -2.48 18.67
N PHE A 359 -1.24 -1.54 19.13
CA PHE A 359 -1.12 -1.15 20.54
C PHE A 359 -0.85 -2.32 21.49
N GLY A 360 -0.12 -3.35 21.04
CA GLY A 360 0.20 -4.54 21.80
C GLY A 360 -0.97 -5.51 21.98
N ARG A 361 -2.08 -5.34 21.26
CA ARG A 361 -3.29 -6.15 21.39
C ARG A 361 -3.46 -7.13 20.23
N PRO A 362 -4.13 -8.27 20.43
CA PRO A 362 -4.50 -9.17 19.35
C PRO A 362 -5.23 -8.43 18.23
N THR A 363 -4.75 -8.53 16.99
CA THR A 363 -5.26 -7.74 15.89
C THR A 363 -5.56 -8.61 14.66
N LEU A 364 -6.80 -8.52 14.15
CA LEU A 364 -7.16 -9.08 12.87
C LEU A 364 -6.72 -8.13 11.74
N VAL A 365 -5.89 -8.61 10.83
CA VAL A 365 -5.53 -7.85 9.62
C VAL A 365 -6.16 -8.50 8.40
N ASN A 366 -6.95 -7.73 7.64
CA ASN A 366 -7.53 -8.16 6.36
C ASN A 366 -7.35 -7.09 5.27
N ASN A 367 -7.24 -7.56 4.03
CA ASN A 367 -7.24 -6.73 2.84
C ASN A 367 -8.68 -6.32 2.45
N VAL A 368 -8.82 -5.25 1.67
CA VAL A 368 -10.10 -4.68 1.20
C VAL A 368 -10.93 -5.72 0.44
N GLU A 369 -10.38 -6.33 -0.61
CA GLU A 369 -11.13 -7.31 -1.42
C GLU A 369 -11.57 -8.54 -0.63
N THR A 370 -10.76 -8.97 0.33
CA THR A 370 -11.14 -10.08 1.22
C THR A 370 -12.43 -9.76 1.98
N LEU A 371 -12.53 -8.56 2.53
CA LEU A 371 -13.71 -8.12 3.28
C LEU A 371 -14.92 -7.84 2.38
N TYR A 372 -14.68 -7.33 1.17
CA TYR A 372 -15.72 -7.14 0.16
C TYR A 372 -16.51 -8.43 -0.14
N TRP A 373 -15.84 -9.60 -0.15
CA TRP A 373 -16.50 -10.87 -0.43
C TRP A 373 -17.32 -11.44 0.74
N VAL A 374 -17.08 -11.00 1.97
CA VAL A 374 -17.73 -11.57 3.17
C VAL A 374 -19.26 -11.49 3.12
N PRO A 375 -19.90 -10.32 2.89
CA PRO A 375 -21.37 -10.26 2.84
C PRO A 375 -21.96 -11.13 1.74
N GLU A 376 -21.32 -11.18 0.57
CA GLU A 376 -21.80 -11.92 -0.59
C GLU A 376 -21.74 -13.42 -0.37
N ILE A 377 -20.64 -13.91 0.21
CA ILE A 377 -20.48 -15.33 0.56
C ILE A 377 -21.56 -15.74 1.56
N VAL A 378 -21.78 -14.94 2.60
CA VAL A 378 -22.75 -15.29 3.65
C VAL A 378 -24.19 -15.20 3.16
N ARG A 379 -24.49 -14.31 2.22
CA ARG A 379 -25.82 -14.17 1.61
C ARG A 379 -26.13 -15.32 0.64
N ARG A 380 -25.16 -15.74 -0.16
CA ARG A 380 -25.34 -16.73 -1.23
C ARG A 380 -24.91 -18.16 -0.86
N GLY A 381 -24.18 -18.29 0.24
CA GLY A 381 -23.67 -19.55 0.76
C GLY A 381 -22.25 -19.88 0.26
N ALA A 382 -21.49 -20.59 1.10
CA ALA A 382 -20.11 -21.00 0.83
C ALA A 382 -19.95 -21.81 -0.45
N ALA A 383 -20.89 -22.74 -0.72
CA ALA A 383 -20.87 -23.59 -1.91
C ALA A 383 -20.98 -22.79 -3.22
N TRP A 384 -21.79 -21.73 -3.21
CA TRP A 384 -21.87 -20.84 -4.36
C TRP A 384 -20.51 -20.22 -4.68
N PHE A 385 -19.84 -19.62 -3.69
CA PHE A 385 -18.54 -18.97 -3.93
C PHE A 385 -17.48 -20.02 -4.35
N ALA A 386 -17.39 -21.13 -3.62
CA ALA A 386 -16.43 -22.20 -3.94
C ALA A 386 -16.61 -22.77 -5.35
N GLY A 387 -17.85 -22.77 -5.89
CA GLY A 387 -18.17 -23.26 -7.22
C GLY A 387 -17.80 -22.31 -8.37
N GLN A 388 -17.35 -21.07 -8.10
CA GLN A 388 -17.08 -20.08 -9.16
C GLN A 388 -15.69 -20.23 -9.81
N GLY A 389 -14.78 -21.02 -9.25
CA GLY A 389 -13.42 -21.19 -9.77
C GLY A 389 -13.31 -22.12 -10.97
N ARG A 390 -12.13 -22.10 -11.63
CA ARG A 390 -11.74 -23.02 -12.72
C ARG A 390 -10.62 -23.95 -12.26
N ARG A 391 -10.46 -25.13 -12.86
CA ARG A 391 -9.33 -26.06 -12.64
C ARG A 391 -9.10 -26.41 -11.15
N GLY A 392 -10.20 -26.57 -10.39
CA GLY A 392 -10.14 -26.88 -8.96
C GLY A 392 -9.87 -25.70 -8.03
N ALA A 393 -9.54 -24.52 -8.55
CA ALA A 393 -9.50 -23.29 -7.78
C ALA A 393 -10.90 -22.86 -7.32
N LYS A 394 -10.99 -22.04 -6.28
CA LYS A 394 -12.28 -21.66 -5.67
C LYS A 394 -12.46 -20.15 -5.63
N GLY A 395 -13.65 -19.70 -5.97
CA GLY A 395 -14.10 -18.32 -5.85
C GLY A 395 -13.79 -17.45 -7.06
N LEU A 396 -14.17 -16.20 -6.93
CA LEU A 396 -13.91 -15.12 -7.88
C LEU A 396 -12.75 -14.23 -7.37
N ARG A 397 -12.09 -13.56 -8.30
CA ARG A 397 -11.00 -12.62 -8.03
C ARG A 397 -11.16 -11.38 -8.89
N HIS A 398 -10.82 -10.24 -8.34
CA HIS A 398 -10.59 -9.03 -9.11
C HIS A 398 -9.14 -9.03 -9.60
N PHE A 399 -8.95 -9.22 -10.90
CA PHE A 399 -7.64 -9.09 -11.53
C PHE A 399 -7.43 -7.65 -12.00
N SER A 400 -6.35 -7.01 -11.54
CA SER A 400 -5.90 -5.74 -12.08
C SER A 400 -5.11 -6.00 -13.35
N VAL A 401 -5.69 -5.77 -14.53
CA VAL A 401 -5.04 -6.06 -15.81
C VAL A 401 -4.59 -4.78 -16.50
N SER A 402 -3.30 -4.71 -16.85
CA SER A 402 -2.69 -3.57 -17.55
C SER A 402 -1.59 -4.02 -18.52
N GLY A 403 -0.89 -3.07 -19.14
CA GLY A 403 0.13 -3.36 -20.15
C GLY A 403 -0.47 -3.50 -21.57
N ARG A 404 0.00 -4.50 -22.32
CA ARG A 404 -0.27 -4.62 -23.77
C ARG A 404 -1.56 -5.37 -24.10
N VAL A 405 -2.65 -5.04 -23.43
CA VAL A 405 -4.00 -5.58 -23.70
C VAL A 405 -4.89 -4.50 -24.32
N LYS A 406 -5.91 -4.93 -25.06
CA LYS A 406 -6.85 -4.04 -25.74
C LYS A 406 -7.71 -3.24 -24.77
N ASN A 407 -8.24 -3.91 -23.74
CA ASN A 407 -9.09 -3.29 -22.71
C ASN A 407 -8.49 -3.54 -21.32
N PRO A 408 -7.56 -2.69 -20.84
CA PRO A 408 -7.07 -2.78 -19.47
C PRO A 408 -8.18 -2.45 -18.45
N GLY A 409 -7.96 -2.76 -17.18
CA GLY A 409 -8.92 -2.49 -16.10
C GLY A 409 -9.05 -3.64 -15.13
N VAL A 410 -9.91 -3.48 -14.12
CA VAL A 410 -10.23 -4.56 -13.18
C VAL A 410 -11.19 -5.54 -13.82
N LYS A 411 -10.83 -6.84 -13.79
CA LYS A 411 -11.61 -7.94 -14.37
C LYS A 411 -12.05 -8.89 -13.27
N LEU A 412 -13.35 -9.00 -13.06
CA LEU A 412 -13.92 -10.00 -12.18
C LEU A 412 -13.94 -11.34 -12.91
N ALA A 413 -13.07 -12.27 -12.53
CA ALA A 413 -12.90 -13.54 -13.20
C ALA A 413 -12.74 -14.70 -12.21
N PRO A 414 -13.00 -15.96 -12.65
CA PRO A 414 -12.80 -17.15 -11.83
C PRO A 414 -11.35 -17.31 -11.36
N ALA A 415 -11.13 -17.67 -10.09
CA ALA A 415 -9.84 -18.16 -9.65
C ALA A 415 -9.42 -19.38 -10.49
N GLY A 416 -8.13 -19.51 -10.80
CA GLY A 416 -7.61 -20.59 -11.67
C GLY A 416 -7.85 -20.35 -13.17
N ILE A 417 -8.31 -19.17 -13.58
CA ILE A 417 -8.27 -18.74 -14.98
C ILE A 417 -6.81 -18.68 -15.46
N SER A 418 -6.55 -18.99 -16.73
CA SER A 418 -5.21 -18.79 -17.30
C SER A 418 -5.03 -17.36 -17.81
N LEU A 419 -3.77 -16.94 -18.05
CA LEU A 419 -3.54 -15.64 -18.66
C LEU A 419 -4.24 -15.52 -20.02
N ARG A 420 -4.13 -16.55 -20.85
CA ARG A 420 -4.72 -16.55 -22.20
C ARG A 420 -6.23 -16.33 -22.12
N GLU A 421 -6.93 -17.10 -21.29
CA GLU A 421 -8.37 -16.91 -21.07
C GLU A 421 -8.69 -15.51 -20.52
N LEU A 422 -7.90 -15.01 -19.56
CA LEU A 422 -8.12 -13.69 -18.98
C LEU A 422 -7.98 -12.58 -20.04
N VAL A 423 -6.97 -12.68 -20.90
CA VAL A 423 -6.75 -11.71 -21.98
C VAL A 423 -7.84 -11.81 -23.05
N ASP A 424 -8.18 -13.04 -23.50
CA ASP A 424 -9.12 -13.22 -24.59
C ASP A 424 -10.57 -12.97 -24.19
N GLU A 425 -11.02 -13.55 -23.04
CA GLU A 425 -12.41 -13.44 -22.60
C GLU A 425 -12.75 -12.10 -21.95
N PHE A 426 -11.79 -11.48 -21.23
CA PHE A 426 -12.08 -10.30 -20.40
C PHE A 426 -11.42 -9.01 -20.90
N CYS A 427 -10.34 -9.10 -21.69
CA CYS A 427 -9.63 -7.92 -22.18
C CYS A 427 -9.77 -7.70 -23.69
N GLY A 428 -10.46 -8.57 -24.40
CA GLY A 428 -10.65 -8.47 -25.85
C GLY A 428 -9.38 -8.73 -26.67
N GLY A 429 -8.41 -9.45 -26.08
CA GLY A 429 -7.14 -9.80 -26.70
C GLY A 429 -5.99 -8.82 -26.43
N MET A 430 -4.88 -9.06 -27.12
CA MET A 430 -3.70 -8.20 -27.10
C MET A 430 -3.99 -6.84 -27.79
N ALA A 431 -3.26 -5.82 -27.37
CA ALA A 431 -3.29 -4.52 -28.06
C ALA A 431 -2.86 -4.68 -29.53
N GLU A 432 -3.38 -3.84 -30.42
CA GLU A 432 -3.12 -3.92 -31.85
C GLU A 432 -1.62 -3.84 -32.18
N GLY A 433 -1.16 -4.76 -33.00
CA GLY A 433 0.24 -4.84 -33.43
C GLY A 433 1.21 -5.35 -32.34
N HIS A 434 0.70 -5.97 -31.27
CA HIS A 434 1.48 -6.58 -30.19
C HIS A 434 1.24 -8.09 -30.11
N ALA A 435 2.30 -8.89 -29.99
CA ALA A 435 2.25 -10.31 -29.70
C ALA A 435 2.68 -10.57 -28.23
N LEU A 436 2.05 -11.54 -27.57
CA LEU A 436 2.39 -11.87 -26.18
C LEU A 436 3.82 -12.40 -26.09
N LYS A 437 4.65 -11.79 -25.24
CA LYS A 437 6.01 -12.24 -24.92
C LYS A 437 6.10 -12.79 -23.50
N GLY A 438 5.49 -12.10 -22.55
CA GLY A 438 5.51 -12.49 -21.14
C GLY A 438 4.49 -11.69 -20.33
N TYR A 439 4.45 -11.96 -19.03
CA TYR A 439 3.52 -11.27 -18.13
C TYR A 439 3.96 -11.37 -16.67
N LEU A 440 3.59 -10.37 -15.88
CA LEU A 440 3.64 -10.45 -14.43
C LEU A 440 2.32 -11.08 -13.96
N PRO A 441 2.33 -12.19 -13.21
CA PRO A 441 1.08 -12.82 -12.73
C PRO A 441 0.53 -12.22 -11.44
N GLY A 442 1.34 -11.44 -10.71
CA GLY A 442 1.03 -10.97 -9.37
C GLY A 442 1.73 -9.68 -8.95
N GLY A 443 1.94 -8.76 -9.89
CA GLY A 443 2.67 -7.52 -9.65
C GLY A 443 4.19 -7.71 -9.65
N ALA A 444 4.91 -6.68 -9.18
CA ALA A 444 6.38 -6.66 -9.19
C ALA A 444 7.01 -7.84 -8.45
N SER A 445 6.46 -8.19 -7.28
CA SER A 445 6.98 -9.28 -6.46
C SER A 445 6.69 -10.68 -7.03
N GLY A 446 5.68 -10.79 -7.92
CA GLY A 446 5.20 -12.05 -8.47
C GLY A 446 6.11 -12.74 -9.48
N GLY A 447 7.19 -12.09 -9.93
CA GLY A 447 8.05 -12.56 -11.00
C GLY A 447 7.45 -12.33 -12.39
N ILE A 448 8.11 -12.88 -13.42
CA ILE A 448 7.70 -12.74 -14.84
C ILE A 448 7.65 -14.12 -15.51
N LEU A 449 6.53 -14.46 -16.12
CA LEU A 449 6.35 -15.68 -16.87
C LEU A 449 6.37 -15.44 -18.38
N PRO A 450 6.92 -16.36 -19.19
CA PRO A 450 6.92 -16.26 -20.64
C PRO A 450 5.57 -16.66 -21.24
N ALA A 451 5.31 -16.27 -22.49
CA ALA A 451 4.12 -16.61 -23.25
C ALA A 451 3.86 -18.13 -23.35
N SER A 452 4.90 -18.95 -23.33
CA SER A 452 4.79 -20.42 -23.34
C SER A 452 4.13 -21.01 -22.09
N LEU A 453 4.05 -20.23 -21.00
CA LEU A 453 3.40 -20.59 -19.74
C LEU A 453 2.08 -19.83 -19.50
N ALA A 454 1.49 -19.24 -20.55
CA ALA A 454 0.27 -18.45 -20.47
C ALA A 454 -1.00 -19.29 -20.15
N ASP A 455 -0.92 -20.61 -20.24
CA ASP A 455 -2.03 -21.52 -19.96
C ASP A 455 -2.04 -22.06 -18.51
N LEU A 456 -1.05 -21.68 -17.69
CA LEU A 456 -1.02 -22.03 -16.28
C LEU A 456 -2.17 -21.37 -15.51
N PRO A 457 -2.78 -22.09 -14.54
CA PRO A 457 -3.83 -21.53 -13.70
C PRO A 457 -3.30 -20.39 -12.83
N LEU A 458 -3.97 -19.25 -12.83
CA LEU A 458 -3.68 -18.13 -11.94
C LEU A 458 -4.39 -18.35 -10.59
N ASP A 459 -3.75 -19.07 -9.68
CA ASP A 459 -4.21 -19.30 -8.31
C ASP A 459 -3.02 -19.43 -7.35
N PHE A 460 -3.30 -19.41 -6.05
CA PHE A 460 -2.28 -19.54 -5.00
C PHE A 460 -1.58 -20.90 -5.06
N GLY A 461 -0.27 -20.87 -5.21
CA GLY A 461 0.59 -22.04 -5.20
C GLY A 461 0.86 -22.66 -6.59
N THR A 462 0.06 -22.37 -7.61
CA THR A 462 0.17 -22.98 -8.95
C THR A 462 1.42 -22.58 -9.74
N LEU A 463 1.99 -21.40 -9.46
CA LEU A 463 3.13 -20.84 -10.18
C LEU A 463 4.47 -21.03 -9.45
N ARG A 464 4.46 -21.68 -8.28
CA ARG A 464 5.64 -21.81 -7.40
C ARG A 464 6.81 -22.54 -8.07
N GLU A 465 6.55 -23.60 -8.84
CA GLU A 465 7.57 -24.36 -9.57
C GLU A 465 8.34 -23.50 -10.59
N HIS A 466 7.73 -22.41 -11.01
CA HIS A 466 8.32 -21.45 -11.93
C HIS A 466 8.99 -20.27 -11.23
N GLY A 467 9.04 -20.26 -9.88
CA GLY A 467 9.58 -19.15 -9.09
C GLY A 467 8.68 -17.91 -9.08
N CYS A 468 7.37 -18.09 -9.39
CA CYS A 468 6.39 -17.02 -9.50
C CYS A 468 5.19 -17.25 -8.59
N PHE A 469 4.37 -16.22 -8.39
CA PHE A 469 3.11 -16.34 -7.65
C PHE A 469 2.10 -15.26 -8.07
N VAL A 470 0.82 -15.52 -7.83
CA VAL A 470 -0.27 -14.59 -8.24
C VAL A 470 -0.40 -13.36 -7.35
N GLY A 471 0.22 -13.35 -6.16
CA GLY A 471 0.28 -12.20 -5.27
C GLY A 471 -1.05 -11.47 -5.10
N SER A 472 -1.05 -10.19 -5.46
CA SER A 472 -2.22 -9.29 -5.41
C SER A 472 -3.14 -9.40 -6.64
N HIS A 473 -2.97 -10.39 -7.50
CA HIS A 473 -3.71 -10.55 -8.76
C HIS A 473 -3.51 -9.37 -9.76
N ALA A 474 -2.35 -8.74 -9.72
CA ALA A 474 -1.93 -7.70 -10.66
C ALA A 474 -1.28 -8.35 -11.87
N VAL A 475 -1.95 -8.31 -13.00
CA VAL A 475 -1.47 -8.88 -14.27
C VAL A 475 -1.00 -7.76 -15.18
N VAL A 476 0.31 -7.69 -15.44
CA VAL A 476 0.88 -6.75 -16.42
C VAL A 476 1.34 -7.54 -17.64
N VAL A 477 0.68 -7.32 -18.78
CA VAL A 477 0.94 -8.06 -20.02
C VAL A 477 2.02 -7.37 -20.83
N LEU A 478 3.06 -8.13 -21.24
CA LEU A 478 4.23 -7.68 -21.98
C LEU A 478 4.21 -8.26 -23.40
N SER A 479 4.73 -7.50 -24.36
CA SER A 479 4.76 -7.90 -25.76
C SER A 479 6.16 -8.12 -26.31
N ASP A 480 6.21 -8.62 -27.52
CA ASP A 480 7.39 -8.79 -28.36
C ASP A 480 8.22 -7.49 -28.53
N LYS A 481 7.60 -6.33 -28.35
CA LYS A 481 8.23 -5.01 -28.45
C LYS A 481 8.87 -4.52 -27.14
N ASP A 482 8.64 -5.23 -26.04
CA ASP A 482 9.12 -4.81 -24.73
C ASP A 482 10.50 -5.43 -24.44
N ASP A 483 11.42 -4.60 -23.93
CA ASP A 483 12.75 -5.03 -23.49
C ASP A 483 12.70 -5.59 -22.07
N MET A 484 13.00 -6.87 -21.92
CA MET A 484 12.91 -7.55 -20.62
C MET A 484 13.97 -7.09 -19.63
N LYS A 485 15.11 -6.57 -20.10
CA LYS A 485 16.14 -5.95 -19.22
C LYS A 485 15.60 -4.64 -18.62
N ALA A 486 14.99 -3.81 -19.47
CA ALA A 486 14.37 -2.57 -19.01
C ALA A 486 13.20 -2.83 -18.04
N VAL A 487 12.41 -3.88 -18.28
CA VAL A 487 11.33 -4.32 -17.36
C VAL A 487 11.92 -4.71 -16.01
N ALA A 488 12.93 -5.60 -15.96
CA ALA A 488 13.53 -6.02 -14.70
C ALA A 488 14.20 -4.86 -13.94
N LEU A 489 14.87 -3.96 -14.66
CA LEU A 489 15.46 -2.76 -14.07
C LEU A 489 14.41 -1.83 -13.46
N ASN A 490 13.28 -1.59 -14.16
CA ASN A 490 12.19 -0.76 -13.64
C ASN A 490 11.63 -1.34 -12.33
N LEU A 491 11.40 -2.65 -12.28
CA LEU A 491 10.89 -3.33 -11.09
C LEU A 491 11.92 -3.32 -9.95
N MET A 492 13.21 -3.49 -10.24
CA MET A 492 14.24 -3.42 -9.20
C MET A 492 14.41 -2.01 -8.63
N LYS A 493 14.31 -0.95 -9.47
CA LYS A 493 14.29 0.45 -9.03
C LYS A 493 13.10 0.72 -8.10
N PHE A 494 11.95 0.13 -8.37
CA PHE A 494 10.82 0.20 -7.45
C PHE A 494 11.17 -0.40 -6.08
N PHE A 495 11.76 -1.60 -6.02
CA PHE A 495 12.15 -2.21 -4.73
C PHE A 495 13.27 -1.45 -4.02
N GLU A 496 14.21 -0.86 -4.75
CA GLU A 496 15.24 0.02 -4.18
C GLU A 496 14.61 1.24 -3.50
N HIS A 497 13.71 1.93 -4.21
CA HIS A 497 13.01 3.12 -3.72
C HIS A 497 12.12 2.82 -2.50
N GLU A 498 11.44 1.67 -2.51
CA GLU A 498 10.48 1.28 -1.46
C GLU A 498 11.11 0.49 -0.30
N SER A 499 12.42 0.25 -0.34
CA SER A 499 13.13 -0.36 0.77
C SER A 499 13.08 0.53 2.00
N CYS A 500 12.52 0.02 3.11
CA CYS A 500 12.47 0.78 4.38
C CYS A 500 13.86 1.02 5.00
N GLY A 501 14.91 0.38 4.49
CA GLY A 501 16.28 0.53 4.96
C GLY A 501 16.61 -0.24 6.25
N GLN A 502 15.68 -0.96 6.87
CA GLN A 502 15.88 -1.63 8.15
C GLN A 502 16.93 -2.74 8.07
N CYS A 503 16.80 -3.67 7.13
CA CYS A 503 17.72 -4.80 7.02
C CYS A 503 18.74 -4.63 5.89
N THR A 504 20.01 -4.98 6.18
CA THR A 504 21.12 -4.84 5.24
C THR A 504 20.93 -5.60 3.93
N PRO A 505 20.45 -6.86 3.92
CA PRO A 505 20.29 -7.61 2.67
C PRO A 505 19.38 -6.89 1.66
N CYS A 506 18.24 -6.34 2.10
CA CYS A 506 17.33 -5.58 1.26
C CYS A 506 17.94 -4.24 0.85
N ARG A 507 18.32 -3.38 1.83
CA ARG A 507 18.83 -2.02 1.57
C ARG A 507 20.02 -1.99 0.61
N VAL A 508 21.02 -2.83 0.87
CA VAL A 508 22.25 -2.88 0.05
C VAL A 508 22.06 -3.74 -1.19
N GLY A 509 21.29 -4.82 -1.07
CA GLY A 509 21.04 -5.76 -2.17
C GLY A 509 20.29 -5.12 -3.32
N THR A 510 19.21 -4.37 -3.06
CA THR A 510 18.43 -3.67 -4.09
C THR A 510 19.26 -2.59 -4.79
N GLU A 511 19.98 -1.75 -4.03
CA GLU A 511 20.91 -0.72 -4.57
C GLU A 511 21.98 -1.32 -5.48
N LYS A 512 22.64 -2.40 -5.02
CA LYS A 512 23.68 -3.07 -5.82
C LYS A 512 23.10 -3.74 -7.06
N SER A 513 21.91 -4.34 -6.94
CA SER A 513 21.23 -4.97 -8.08
C SER A 513 20.85 -3.94 -9.14
N VAL A 514 20.34 -2.76 -8.77
CA VAL A 514 20.08 -1.67 -9.74
C VAL A 514 21.34 -1.28 -10.47
N LYS A 515 22.46 -1.04 -9.76
CA LYS A 515 23.75 -0.69 -10.37
C LYS A 515 24.31 -1.76 -11.32
N LEU A 516 24.03 -3.03 -11.06
CA LEU A 516 24.42 -4.14 -11.93
C LEU A 516 23.51 -4.24 -13.16
N LEU A 517 22.20 -4.03 -12.99
CA LEU A 517 21.21 -4.08 -14.06
C LEU A 517 21.33 -2.89 -15.02
N GLU A 518 21.88 -1.76 -14.59
CA GLU A 518 22.17 -0.59 -15.45
C GLU A 518 23.37 -0.81 -16.38
N ARG A 519 24.19 -1.84 -16.14
CA ARG A 519 25.32 -2.16 -17.02
C ARG A 519 24.84 -2.75 -18.33
N ALA A 520 25.53 -2.45 -19.41
CA ALA A 520 25.22 -3.01 -20.73
C ALA A 520 25.26 -4.55 -20.71
N LYS A 521 26.25 -5.14 -20.01
CA LYS A 521 26.38 -6.58 -19.83
C LYS A 521 26.11 -6.95 -18.37
N TRP A 522 25.10 -7.80 -18.17
CA TRP A 522 24.78 -8.34 -16.84
C TRP A 522 25.79 -9.40 -16.42
N ASP A 523 25.99 -9.53 -15.11
CA ASP A 523 26.67 -10.64 -14.46
C ASP A 523 25.64 -11.55 -13.79
N PRO A 524 25.21 -12.65 -14.46
CA PRO A 524 24.16 -13.52 -13.94
C PRO A 524 24.53 -14.18 -12.61
N GLY A 525 25.83 -14.53 -12.42
CA GLY A 525 26.31 -15.16 -11.19
C GLY A 525 26.16 -14.23 -10.00
N LEU A 526 26.64 -12.99 -10.13
CA LEU A 526 26.56 -12.00 -9.06
C LEU A 526 25.13 -11.57 -8.77
N LEU A 527 24.28 -11.45 -9.80
CA LEU A 527 22.83 -11.17 -9.62
C LEU A 527 22.11 -12.29 -8.87
N ASP A 528 22.46 -13.56 -9.16
CA ASP A 528 21.92 -14.73 -8.46
C ASP A 528 22.35 -14.76 -6.99
N GLU A 529 23.62 -14.51 -6.68
CA GLU A 529 24.14 -14.45 -5.31
C GLU A 529 23.48 -13.34 -4.48
N LEU A 530 23.36 -12.14 -5.05
CA LEU A 530 22.69 -11.01 -4.39
C LEU A 530 21.19 -11.31 -4.15
N GLY A 531 20.53 -11.86 -5.17
CA GLY A 531 19.12 -12.20 -5.09
C GLY A 531 18.85 -13.26 -4.02
N LYS A 532 19.66 -14.33 -3.95
CA LYS A 532 19.60 -15.35 -2.90
C LYS A 532 19.82 -14.75 -1.52
N THR A 533 20.82 -13.88 -1.36
CA THR A 533 21.09 -13.21 -0.09
C THR A 533 19.90 -12.36 0.36
N MET A 534 19.24 -11.62 -0.56
CA MET A 534 18.02 -10.88 -0.25
C MET A 534 16.88 -11.81 0.15
N THR A 535 16.66 -12.89 -0.58
CA THR A 535 15.59 -13.87 -0.31
C THR A 535 15.75 -14.51 1.06
N ASP A 536 16.97 -14.95 1.40
CA ASP A 536 17.22 -15.77 2.59
C ASP A 536 17.36 -14.94 3.87
N ALA A 537 17.82 -13.69 3.78
CA ALA A 537 18.23 -12.91 4.95
C ALA A 537 17.43 -11.60 5.16
N SER A 538 16.48 -11.26 4.29
CA SER A 538 15.61 -10.10 4.51
C SER A 538 14.50 -10.39 5.53
N ILE A 539 14.14 -9.38 6.34
CA ILE A 539 13.15 -9.50 7.41
C ILE A 539 11.73 -9.74 6.86
N CYS A 540 11.38 -9.12 5.72
CA CYS A 540 10.02 -9.13 5.18
C CYS A 540 9.95 -9.50 3.70
N GLY A 541 8.72 -9.71 3.23
CA GLY A 541 8.43 -10.12 1.85
C GLY A 541 8.94 -9.18 0.78
N LEU A 542 9.11 -7.87 1.06
CA LEU A 542 9.67 -6.92 0.09
C LEU A 542 11.07 -7.35 -0.34
N GLY A 543 12.01 -7.47 0.59
CA GLY A 543 13.38 -7.87 0.26
C GLY A 543 13.47 -9.33 -0.20
N GLN A 544 12.62 -10.22 0.34
CA GLN A 544 12.60 -11.64 -0.05
C GLN A 544 12.13 -11.85 -1.50
N ALA A 545 11.28 -10.97 -2.03
CA ALA A 545 10.73 -11.10 -3.38
C ALA A 545 11.35 -10.14 -4.41
N ALA A 546 12.16 -9.17 -3.99
CA ALA A 546 12.71 -8.13 -4.86
C ALA A 546 13.49 -8.69 -6.08
N ALA A 547 14.17 -9.82 -5.93
CA ALA A 547 14.94 -10.44 -6.99
C ALA A 547 14.11 -11.29 -7.98
N ASN A 548 12.83 -11.61 -7.68
CA ASN A 548 12.03 -12.50 -8.52
C ASN A 548 11.94 -12.08 -10.00
N PRO A 549 11.73 -10.80 -10.34
CA PRO A 549 11.74 -10.38 -11.74
C PRO A 549 13.08 -10.62 -12.44
N VAL A 550 14.20 -10.39 -11.74
CA VAL A 550 15.55 -10.61 -12.27
C VAL A 550 15.80 -12.10 -12.52
N PHE A 551 15.47 -12.95 -11.55
CA PHE A 551 15.54 -14.41 -11.70
C PHE A 551 14.69 -14.90 -12.87
N SER A 552 13.51 -14.34 -13.05
CA SER A 552 12.62 -14.67 -14.16
C SER A 552 13.25 -14.31 -15.51
N VAL A 553 13.85 -13.12 -15.64
CA VAL A 553 14.51 -12.71 -16.89
C VAL A 553 15.73 -13.58 -17.19
N LEU A 554 16.56 -13.87 -16.20
CA LEU A 554 17.71 -14.77 -16.38
C LEU A 554 17.29 -16.18 -16.79
N ARG A 555 16.16 -16.69 -16.26
CA ARG A 555 15.66 -18.04 -16.52
C ARG A 555 14.91 -18.17 -17.84
N PHE A 556 13.99 -17.26 -18.14
CA PHE A 556 13.03 -17.40 -19.23
C PHE A 556 13.33 -16.51 -20.44
N PHE A 557 14.14 -15.47 -20.29
CA PHE A 557 14.45 -14.49 -21.32
C PHE A 557 15.97 -14.32 -21.47
N ALA A 558 16.70 -15.44 -21.42
CA ALA A 558 18.17 -15.44 -21.44
C ALA A 558 18.79 -14.75 -22.68
N ASP A 559 18.08 -14.78 -23.81
CA ASP A 559 18.56 -14.09 -25.03
C ASP A 559 18.44 -12.56 -24.91
N ASP A 560 17.40 -12.04 -24.24
CA ASP A 560 17.30 -10.62 -23.92
C ASP A 560 18.36 -10.22 -22.89
N ALA A 561 18.60 -11.07 -21.88
CA ALA A 561 19.60 -10.80 -20.84
C ALA A 561 21.05 -10.73 -21.38
N LYS A 562 21.34 -11.39 -22.51
CA LYS A 562 22.67 -11.37 -23.16
C LYS A 562 22.89 -10.14 -24.06
N ARG A 563 21.87 -9.54 -24.58
CA ARG A 563 21.91 -8.30 -25.38
C ARG A 563 22.29 -7.09 -24.52
#